data_fa4eb72b0534c6b54a6ffd21671764ca
#
_entry.id   fa4eb72b0534c6b54a6ffd21671764ca
#
_cell.length_a   1.000
_cell.length_b   1.000
_cell.length_c   1.000
_cell.angle_alpha   90.00
_cell.angle_beta   90.00
_cell.angle_gamma   90.00
#
_symmetry.space_group_name_H-M   'P 1'
#
loop_
_entity.id
_entity.type
_entity.pdbx_description
1 polymer ?
#
loop_
_entity_poly.entity_id
_entity_poly.type
_entity_poly.pdbx_seq_one_letter_code
_entity_poly.pdbx_strand_id
1 'polypeptide(L)'
;MKMKNLILMAAIATMPLVACNANGARTNATEQAAPAAAVPQKPDLGFLTAMGLDVSNLNIINDVWEFSVDWIDLNKDQVLKLLPMAQFLYDGDIYDGRYYITAAKALPDGYTMLLYGWETGDDASLEMMAIYDKDGNITDFMQLGDMGEFSDIEQNDGYTQGRAQMTDIDLKFTAPGVFTLDKTVKEADWQRDPNNEDGERQATKVYWLVQTLETYSVDGSGHIALDSRKEVKREGTPNEEYESSTAIDDLARLPMSDATRIDKLNDLAGKMKQTLGEQKYADGAGYNVMSAIVEIFASNPDAFFQWIYKNRDSNGLIVEHLQKSITHSYLSKTVFDEAISQMTDKAAQKYIKDFSAGWQPE
;
A
#
# COMPACT_ATOMS: atom_id res chain seq x y z
N MET A 1 -17.27 26.44 26.78
CA MET A 1 -15.89 26.00 27.07
C MET A 1 -15.16 25.96 25.74
N LYS A 2 -14.16 26.81 25.51
CA LYS A 2 -13.50 26.94 24.19
C LYS A 2 -12.46 25.83 24.07
N MET A 3 -12.68 24.88 23.18
CA MET A 3 -11.68 23.91 22.79
C MET A 3 -10.61 24.62 21.96
N LYS A 4 -9.36 24.56 22.42
CA LYS A 4 -8.18 25.06 21.70
C LYS A 4 -7.77 24.01 20.70
N ASN A 5 -7.77 24.42 19.43
CA ASN A 5 -7.18 23.63 18.33
C ASN A 5 -5.69 23.41 18.62
N LEU A 6 -5.29 22.16 18.81
CA LEU A 6 -3.89 21.76 18.87
C LEU A 6 -3.46 21.41 17.46
N ILE A 7 -2.85 22.36 16.78
CA ILE A 7 -2.18 22.13 15.48
C ILE A 7 -0.87 21.42 15.80
N LEU A 8 -0.77 20.17 15.40
CA LEU A 8 0.49 19.41 15.42
C LEU A 8 1.36 19.88 14.23
N MET A 9 2.23 20.85 14.48
CA MET A 9 3.25 21.27 13.52
C MET A 9 4.36 20.21 13.50
N ALA A 10 4.46 19.46 12.39
CA ALA A 10 5.65 18.71 12.07
C ALA A 10 6.81 19.69 11.89
N ALA A 11 7.86 19.56 12.68
CA ALA A 11 9.06 20.37 12.58
C ALA A 11 9.84 19.98 11.33
N ILE A 12 9.69 20.78 10.27
CA ILE A 12 10.57 20.72 9.10
C ILE A 12 11.93 21.28 9.53
N ALA A 13 12.93 20.43 9.60
CA ALA A 13 14.31 20.81 9.80
C ALA A 13 14.80 21.56 8.55
N THR A 14 14.88 22.88 8.64
CA THR A 14 15.51 23.74 7.64
C THR A 14 17.02 23.55 7.67
N MET A 15 17.56 22.89 6.64
CA MET A 15 19.00 22.93 6.39
C MET A 15 19.40 24.30 5.81
N PRO A 16 20.51 24.90 6.28
CA PRO A 16 20.95 26.18 5.75
C PRO A 16 21.54 26.04 4.34
N LEU A 17 20.98 26.81 3.40
CA LEU A 17 21.59 27.03 2.10
C LEU A 17 22.93 27.74 2.29
N VAL A 18 24.03 27.06 2.03
CA VAL A 18 25.35 27.68 1.85
C VAL A 18 25.38 28.30 0.46
N ALA A 19 25.29 29.63 0.42
CA ALA A 19 25.53 30.38 -0.80
C ALA A 19 27.03 30.42 -1.10
N CYS A 20 27.48 29.63 -2.07
CA CYS A 20 28.82 29.82 -2.65
C CYS A 20 28.76 30.91 -3.73
N ASN A 21 29.30 32.06 -3.38
CA ASN A 21 29.68 33.07 -4.36
C ASN A 21 30.90 32.55 -5.16
N ALA A 22 30.73 32.34 -6.45
CA ALA A 22 31.86 32.13 -7.36
C ALA A 22 31.85 33.16 -8.48
N ASN A 23 32.77 34.10 -8.39
CA ASN A 23 33.16 34.97 -9.48
C ASN A 23 33.92 34.19 -10.58
N GLY A 24 33.43 34.36 -11.79
CA GLY A 24 34.23 34.53 -12.99
C GLY A 24 35.09 33.39 -13.50
N ALA A 25 34.58 32.66 -14.51
CA ALA A 25 35.38 32.33 -15.72
C ALA A 25 34.39 31.90 -16.81
N ARG A 26 34.38 32.66 -17.95
CA ARG A 26 33.71 32.21 -19.17
C ARG A 26 34.51 31.03 -19.71
N THR A 27 33.98 29.85 -19.60
CA THR A 27 34.39 28.66 -20.37
C THR A 27 33.25 28.33 -21.34
N ASN A 28 33.61 28.10 -22.60
CA ASN A 28 32.77 27.74 -23.72
C ASN A 28 31.79 26.63 -23.30
N ALA A 29 30.52 26.94 -23.33
CA ALA A 29 29.49 25.93 -23.21
C ALA A 29 29.60 25.02 -24.45
N THR A 30 30.19 23.86 -24.28
CA THR A 30 29.96 22.74 -25.17
C THR A 30 28.48 22.38 -25.03
N GLU A 31 27.72 22.55 -26.09
CA GLU A 31 26.35 22.15 -26.19
C GLU A 31 26.28 20.65 -25.85
N GLN A 32 25.90 20.34 -24.62
CA GLN A 32 25.74 18.98 -24.18
C GLN A 32 24.46 18.49 -24.88
N ALA A 33 24.62 17.68 -25.91
CA ALA A 33 23.51 17.05 -26.63
C ALA A 33 22.53 16.47 -25.58
N ALA A 34 21.25 16.85 -25.69
CA ALA A 34 20.21 16.26 -24.88
C ALA A 34 20.33 14.73 -24.97
N PRO A 35 20.22 14.01 -23.86
CA PRO A 35 20.28 12.55 -23.90
C PRO A 35 19.24 12.06 -24.90
N ALA A 36 19.66 11.24 -25.85
CA ALA A 36 18.78 10.62 -26.82
C ALA A 36 17.60 10.00 -26.07
N ALA A 37 16.37 10.33 -26.48
CA ALA A 37 15.18 9.74 -25.87
C ALA A 37 15.36 8.22 -25.82
N ALA A 38 15.39 7.66 -24.62
CA ALA A 38 15.54 6.23 -24.44
C ALA A 38 14.39 5.54 -25.19
N VAL A 39 14.74 4.58 -26.07
CA VAL A 39 13.73 3.75 -26.74
C VAL A 39 12.91 3.08 -25.64
N PRO A 40 11.57 3.13 -25.70
CA PRO A 40 10.73 2.50 -24.70
C PRO A 40 11.11 1.04 -24.57
N GLN A 41 11.65 0.62 -23.44
CA GLN A 41 11.93 -0.78 -23.18
C GLN A 41 10.59 -1.50 -23.01
N LYS A 42 10.43 -2.65 -23.66
CA LYS A 42 9.30 -3.53 -23.37
C LYS A 42 9.56 -4.24 -22.04
N PRO A 43 8.52 -4.41 -21.20
CA PRO A 43 8.65 -5.20 -19.98
C PRO A 43 9.01 -6.65 -20.32
N ASP A 44 9.85 -7.28 -19.51
CA ASP A 44 10.10 -8.71 -19.60
C ASP A 44 8.94 -9.44 -18.91
N LEU A 45 8.08 -10.07 -19.69
CA LEU A 45 6.91 -10.82 -19.24
C LEU A 45 7.14 -12.33 -19.33
N GLY A 46 8.39 -12.77 -19.51
CA GLY A 46 8.74 -14.17 -19.64
C GLY A 46 8.31 -15.03 -18.45
N PHE A 47 8.38 -14.48 -17.23
CA PHE A 47 7.93 -15.17 -16.02
C PHE A 47 6.40 -15.37 -15.99
N LEU A 48 5.58 -14.46 -16.54
CA LEU A 48 4.14 -14.63 -16.67
C LEU A 48 3.80 -15.72 -17.70
N THR A 49 4.49 -15.70 -18.84
CA THR A 49 4.33 -16.71 -19.88
C THR A 49 4.72 -18.11 -19.37
N ALA A 50 5.78 -18.19 -18.54
CA ALA A 50 6.20 -19.44 -17.91
C ALA A 50 5.15 -19.98 -16.90
N MET A 51 4.26 -19.13 -16.42
CA MET A 51 3.10 -19.51 -15.59
C MET A 51 1.86 -19.89 -16.41
N GLY A 52 1.97 -19.89 -17.74
CA GLY A 52 0.86 -20.20 -18.65
C GLY A 52 -0.11 -19.05 -18.90
N LEU A 53 0.27 -17.81 -18.56
CA LEU A 53 -0.56 -16.63 -18.82
C LEU A 53 -0.37 -16.14 -20.26
N ASP A 54 -1.47 -15.78 -20.91
CA ASP A 54 -1.45 -15.13 -22.22
C ASP A 54 -1.31 -13.62 -22.04
N VAL A 55 -0.13 -13.09 -22.33
CA VAL A 55 0.21 -11.67 -22.17
C VAL A 55 0.07 -10.87 -23.48
N SER A 56 -0.48 -11.47 -24.53
CA SER A 56 -0.51 -10.87 -25.89
C SER A 56 -1.32 -9.57 -25.95
N ASN A 57 -2.35 -9.45 -25.14
CA ASN A 57 -3.25 -8.28 -25.08
C ASN A 57 -3.04 -7.42 -23.84
N LEU A 58 -2.03 -7.76 -22.99
CA LEU A 58 -1.79 -6.98 -21.78
C LEU A 58 -1.43 -5.53 -22.13
N ASN A 59 -2.09 -4.58 -21.46
CA ASN A 59 -1.81 -3.17 -21.63
C ASN A 59 -0.36 -2.85 -21.20
N ILE A 60 0.43 -2.25 -22.12
CA ILE A 60 1.80 -1.83 -21.83
C ILE A 60 1.81 -0.32 -21.66
N ILE A 61 2.05 0.13 -20.43
CA ILE A 61 2.05 1.55 -20.09
C ILE A 61 3.28 2.22 -20.71
N ASN A 62 3.07 3.28 -21.47
CA ASN A 62 4.14 4.18 -21.94
C ASN A 62 4.38 5.30 -20.91
N ASP A 63 3.48 6.27 -20.83
CA ASP A 63 3.63 7.44 -19.96
C ASP A 63 2.46 7.60 -18.98
N VAL A 64 1.24 7.29 -19.40
CA VAL A 64 0.02 7.41 -18.58
C VAL A 64 -0.64 6.05 -18.53
N TRP A 65 -1.08 5.66 -17.35
CA TRP A 65 -1.93 4.50 -17.21
C TRP A 65 -3.37 4.91 -17.54
N GLU A 66 -3.97 4.16 -18.46
CA GLU A 66 -5.39 4.26 -18.78
C GLU A 66 -6.02 2.90 -18.47
N PHE A 67 -7.18 2.93 -17.85
CA PHE A 67 -7.92 1.71 -17.57
C PHE A 67 -8.22 0.97 -18.88
N SER A 68 -7.92 -0.32 -18.89
CA SER A 68 -8.20 -1.20 -20.02
C SER A 68 -9.16 -2.29 -19.59
N VAL A 69 -10.11 -2.62 -20.46
CA VAL A 69 -10.99 -3.78 -20.26
C VAL A 69 -10.31 -5.11 -20.56
N ASP A 70 -9.11 -5.06 -21.13
CA ASP A 70 -8.28 -6.25 -21.38
C ASP A 70 -7.41 -6.52 -20.14
N TRP A 71 -7.81 -7.49 -19.34
CA TRP A 71 -7.06 -7.96 -18.16
C TRP A 71 -6.76 -9.44 -18.24
N ILE A 72 -5.84 -9.90 -17.39
CA ILE A 72 -5.48 -11.29 -17.26
C ILE A 72 -5.96 -11.79 -15.91
N ASP A 73 -6.98 -12.64 -15.90
CA ASP A 73 -7.47 -13.28 -14.68
C ASP A 73 -6.42 -14.23 -14.10
N LEU A 74 -6.30 -14.22 -12.78
CA LEU A 74 -5.37 -15.07 -12.04
C LEU A 74 -6.13 -16.11 -11.24
N ASN A 75 -5.69 -17.36 -11.33
CA ASN A 75 -6.10 -18.39 -10.39
C ASN A 75 -5.26 -18.31 -9.10
N LYS A 76 -5.68 -19.08 -8.09
CA LYS A 76 -5.05 -19.18 -6.77
C LYS A 76 -3.54 -19.34 -6.83
N ASP A 77 -3.07 -20.35 -7.55
CA ASP A 77 -1.65 -20.70 -7.58
C ASP A 77 -0.82 -19.58 -8.22
N GLN A 78 -1.42 -18.89 -9.20
CA GLN A 78 -0.81 -17.74 -9.86
C GLN A 78 -0.75 -16.52 -8.93
N VAL A 79 -1.83 -16.24 -8.19
CA VAL A 79 -1.83 -15.18 -7.16
C VAL A 79 -0.74 -15.42 -6.13
N LEU A 80 -0.70 -16.61 -5.53
CA LEU A 80 0.30 -16.94 -4.49
C LEU A 80 1.73 -16.90 -5.00
N LYS A 81 1.94 -17.17 -6.28
CA LYS A 81 3.26 -17.11 -6.89
C LYS A 81 3.70 -15.68 -7.21
N LEU A 82 2.78 -14.83 -7.67
CA LEU A 82 3.05 -13.45 -8.02
C LEU A 82 3.05 -12.53 -6.79
N LEU A 83 2.12 -12.74 -5.88
CA LEU A 83 1.92 -11.97 -4.67
C LEU A 83 2.00 -12.89 -3.43
N PRO A 84 3.19 -13.41 -3.07
CA PRO A 84 3.32 -14.36 -1.95
C PRO A 84 2.79 -13.81 -0.63
N MET A 85 2.81 -12.48 -0.44
CA MET A 85 2.24 -11.83 0.74
C MET A 85 0.72 -11.98 0.82
N ALA A 86 0.03 -12.26 -0.28
CA ALA A 86 -1.41 -12.44 -0.29
C ALA A 86 -1.86 -13.56 0.67
N GLN A 87 -1.04 -14.61 0.86
CA GLN A 87 -1.32 -15.66 1.84
C GLN A 87 -1.34 -15.17 3.31
N PHE A 88 -0.73 -14.02 3.58
CA PHE A 88 -0.69 -13.45 4.93
C PHE A 88 -1.71 -12.35 5.14
N LEU A 89 -2.04 -11.61 4.08
CA LEU A 89 -2.89 -10.42 4.14
C LEU A 89 -4.38 -10.75 4.15
N TYR A 90 -4.75 -11.93 3.62
CA TYR A 90 -6.15 -12.31 3.44
C TYR A 90 -6.37 -13.69 4.05
N ASP A 91 -7.10 -13.75 5.14
CA ASP A 91 -7.27 -14.91 6.00
C ASP A 91 -7.96 -16.09 5.30
N GLY A 92 -7.16 -16.97 4.76
CA GLY A 92 -7.63 -18.27 4.26
C GLY A 92 -8.52 -18.24 3.01
N ASP A 93 -9.31 -17.21 2.83
CA ASP A 93 -10.21 -16.97 1.69
C ASP A 93 -9.72 -15.83 0.78
N ILE A 94 -8.44 -15.85 0.40
CA ILE A 94 -7.90 -15.07 -0.73
C ILE A 94 -8.80 -15.19 -1.98
N TYR A 95 -9.79 -16.08 -1.93
CA TYR A 95 -10.51 -16.60 -3.08
C TYR A 95 -11.96 -16.15 -3.19
N ASP A 96 -12.46 -15.41 -2.24
CA ASP A 96 -13.77 -14.77 -2.40
C ASP A 96 -13.74 -13.58 -3.35
N GLY A 97 -12.55 -13.24 -3.86
CA GLY A 97 -12.34 -12.17 -4.81
C GLY A 97 -11.67 -12.61 -6.11
N ARG A 98 -11.83 -11.81 -7.13
CA ARG A 98 -11.20 -11.94 -8.43
C ARG A 98 -9.92 -11.12 -8.45
N TYR A 99 -8.78 -11.78 -8.75
CA TYR A 99 -7.51 -11.12 -8.99
C TYR A 99 -7.21 -11.08 -10.47
N TYR A 100 -6.71 -9.97 -10.95
CA TYR A 100 -6.33 -9.81 -12.35
C TYR A 100 -5.20 -8.81 -12.56
N ILE A 101 -4.44 -8.98 -13.64
CA ILE A 101 -3.40 -8.05 -14.06
C ILE A 101 -4.00 -7.11 -15.11
N THR A 102 -3.94 -5.81 -14.88
CA THR A 102 -4.50 -4.78 -15.77
C THR A 102 -3.47 -4.19 -16.71
N ALA A 103 -2.22 -4.07 -16.27
CA ALA A 103 -1.17 -3.45 -17.08
C ALA A 103 0.24 -3.86 -16.65
N ALA A 104 1.20 -3.60 -17.53
CA ALA A 104 2.62 -3.78 -17.26
C ALA A 104 3.44 -2.58 -17.75
N LYS A 105 4.58 -2.31 -17.10
CA LYS A 105 5.55 -1.33 -17.53
C LYS A 105 6.97 -1.82 -17.31
N ALA A 106 7.84 -1.56 -18.31
CA ALA A 106 9.27 -1.73 -18.14
C ALA A 106 9.84 -0.61 -17.27
N LEU A 107 10.66 -0.96 -16.31
CA LEU A 107 11.41 -0.05 -15.46
C LEU A 107 12.91 -0.15 -15.77
N PRO A 108 13.74 0.80 -15.27
CA PRO A 108 15.20 0.70 -15.36
C PRO A 108 15.73 -0.61 -14.77
N ASP A 109 16.95 -0.96 -15.15
CA ASP A 109 17.72 -2.10 -14.61
C ASP A 109 17.05 -3.47 -14.79
N GLY A 110 16.06 -3.56 -15.70
CA GLY A 110 15.38 -4.81 -16.06
C GLY A 110 14.24 -5.18 -15.11
N TYR A 111 13.80 -4.26 -14.27
CA TYR A 111 12.60 -4.46 -13.47
C TYR A 111 11.34 -4.33 -14.31
N THR A 112 10.31 -5.04 -13.90
CA THR A 112 8.96 -4.98 -14.48
C THR A 112 7.96 -4.59 -13.39
N MET A 113 7.16 -3.57 -13.66
CA MET A 113 6.01 -3.22 -12.84
C MET A 113 4.76 -3.90 -13.41
N LEU A 114 3.94 -4.48 -12.54
CA LEU A 114 2.60 -4.95 -12.87
C LEU A 114 1.57 -4.18 -12.05
N LEU A 115 0.46 -3.83 -12.67
CA LEU A 115 -0.73 -3.30 -12.01
C LEU A 115 -1.76 -4.41 -11.88
N TYR A 116 -2.36 -4.50 -10.71
CA TYR A 116 -3.34 -5.51 -10.34
C TYR A 116 -4.64 -4.84 -9.91
N GLY A 117 -5.74 -5.48 -10.22
CA GLY A 117 -7.02 -5.28 -9.56
C GLY A 117 -7.40 -6.50 -8.73
N TRP A 118 -8.08 -6.25 -7.65
CA TRP A 118 -8.73 -7.25 -6.83
C TRP A 118 -10.16 -6.78 -6.54
N GLU A 119 -11.13 -7.63 -6.80
CA GLU A 119 -12.55 -7.37 -6.58
C GLU A 119 -13.10 -8.42 -5.63
N THR A 120 -13.79 -8.00 -4.58
CA THR A 120 -14.61 -8.88 -3.74
C THR A 120 -16.04 -8.88 -4.25
N GLY A 121 -16.80 -9.93 -3.90
CA GLY A 121 -18.22 -10.01 -4.23
C GLY A 121 -19.11 -8.90 -3.62
N ASP A 122 -18.58 -8.15 -2.65
CA ASP A 122 -19.28 -7.14 -1.86
C ASP A 122 -19.02 -5.70 -2.33
N ASP A 123 -18.76 -5.51 -3.62
CA ASP A 123 -18.50 -4.16 -4.19
C ASP A 123 -17.22 -3.46 -3.72
N ALA A 124 -16.35 -4.12 -2.98
CA ALA A 124 -15.03 -3.59 -2.66
C ALA A 124 -14.04 -3.92 -3.79
N SER A 125 -13.20 -2.96 -4.14
CA SER A 125 -12.12 -3.15 -5.10
C SER A 125 -10.84 -2.53 -4.59
N LEU A 126 -9.72 -3.16 -4.94
CA LEU A 126 -8.39 -2.73 -4.56
C LEU A 126 -7.51 -2.67 -5.79
N GLU A 127 -6.81 -1.57 -5.96
CA GLU A 127 -5.80 -1.42 -7.00
C GLU A 127 -4.41 -1.47 -6.37
N MET A 128 -3.54 -2.29 -6.95
CA MET A 128 -2.20 -2.54 -6.44
C MET A 128 -1.15 -2.45 -7.54
N MET A 129 0.05 -2.10 -7.15
CA MET A 129 1.24 -2.11 -7.98
C MET A 129 2.29 -3.03 -7.35
N ALA A 130 2.93 -3.88 -8.15
CA ALA A 130 4.04 -4.70 -7.71
C ALA A 130 5.22 -4.61 -8.67
N ILE A 131 6.43 -4.63 -8.13
CA ILE A 131 7.67 -4.58 -8.89
C ILE A 131 8.34 -5.96 -8.85
N TYR A 132 8.81 -6.42 -10.00
CA TYR A 132 9.46 -7.71 -10.19
C TYR A 132 10.86 -7.53 -10.76
N ASP A 133 11.79 -8.35 -10.28
CA ASP A 133 13.10 -8.47 -10.90
C ASP A 133 13.02 -9.28 -12.22
N LYS A 134 14.14 -9.39 -12.92
CA LYS A 134 14.25 -10.15 -14.18
C LYS A 134 13.94 -11.65 -14.04
N ASP A 135 14.02 -12.21 -12.84
CA ASP A 135 13.74 -13.61 -12.56
C ASP A 135 12.27 -13.82 -12.14
N GLY A 136 11.48 -12.75 -12.08
CA GLY A 136 10.06 -12.74 -11.70
C GLY A 136 9.83 -12.80 -10.19
N ASN A 137 10.83 -12.48 -9.37
CA ASN A 137 10.64 -12.33 -7.93
C ASN A 137 10.14 -10.92 -7.61
N ILE A 138 9.14 -10.84 -6.75
CA ILE A 138 8.64 -9.56 -6.28
C ILE A 138 9.69 -8.86 -5.40
N THR A 139 9.94 -7.58 -5.67
CA THR A 139 10.89 -6.75 -4.91
C THR A 139 10.20 -5.72 -4.04
N ASP A 140 9.06 -5.22 -4.48
CA ASP A 140 8.21 -4.32 -3.67
C ASP A 140 6.77 -4.32 -4.20
N PHE A 141 5.83 -3.85 -3.37
CA PHE A 141 4.47 -3.61 -3.78
C PHE A 141 3.86 -2.43 -3.02
N MET A 142 2.80 -1.84 -3.56
CA MET A 142 1.99 -0.84 -2.88
C MET A 142 0.54 -0.90 -3.32
N GLN A 143 -0.35 -0.59 -2.41
CA GLN A 143 -1.74 -0.28 -2.70
C GLN A 143 -1.81 1.11 -3.32
N LEU A 144 -2.54 1.25 -4.42
CA LEU A 144 -2.74 2.53 -5.09
C LEU A 144 -4.03 3.19 -4.65
N GLY A 145 -5.12 2.43 -4.69
CA GLY A 145 -6.44 2.91 -4.33
C GLY A 145 -7.34 1.79 -3.87
N ASP A 146 -8.41 2.15 -3.20
CA ASP A 146 -9.45 1.24 -2.77
C ASP A 146 -10.83 1.90 -2.89
N MET A 147 -11.83 1.06 -3.04
CA MET A 147 -13.22 1.39 -2.79
C MET A 147 -13.61 0.65 -1.51
N GLY A 148 -13.71 1.39 -0.42
CA GLY A 148 -14.13 0.83 0.87
C GLY A 148 -15.52 0.22 0.82
N GLU A 149 -15.78 -0.65 1.77
CA GLU A 149 -17.09 -1.24 1.99
C GLU A 149 -18.16 -0.17 2.20
N PHE A 150 -19.31 -0.30 1.55
CA PHE A 150 -20.43 0.62 1.77
C PHE A 150 -21.07 0.33 3.12
N SER A 151 -20.96 1.27 4.06
CA SER A 151 -21.77 1.26 5.26
C SER A 151 -23.18 1.78 4.95
N ASP A 152 -24.20 1.22 5.57
CA ASP A 152 -25.61 1.67 5.49
C ASP A 152 -26.18 1.64 4.06
N ILE A 153 -26.12 0.48 3.41
CA ILE A 153 -26.74 0.28 2.09
C ILE A 153 -28.25 0.29 2.27
N GLU A 154 -28.91 1.33 1.82
CA GLU A 154 -30.34 1.35 1.62
C GLU A 154 -30.68 0.88 0.20
N GLN A 155 -31.31 -0.29 0.08
CA GLN A 155 -31.94 -0.71 -1.18
C GLN A 155 -33.35 -0.15 -1.23
N ASN A 156 -33.56 0.84 -2.08
CA ASN A 156 -34.87 1.42 -2.34
C ASN A 156 -35.15 1.37 -3.84
N ASP A 157 -36.19 0.66 -4.25
CA ASP A 157 -36.66 0.55 -5.64
C ASP A 157 -35.59 0.13 -6.69
N GLY A 158 -34.66 -0.75 -6.31
CA GLY A 158 -33.56 -1.20 -7.19
C GLY A 158 -32.33 -0.29 -7.18
N TYR A 159 -32.33 0.77 -6.40
CA TYR A 159 -31.17 1.64 -6.20
C TYR A 159 -30.32 1.13 -5.03
N THR A 160 -29.04 1.10 -5.25
CA THR A 160 -28.07 0.95 -4.16
C THR A 160 -27.53 2.32 -3.82
N GLN A 161 -27.82 2.77 -2.61
CA GLN A 161 -27.25 3.98 -2.03
C GLN A 161 -26.41 3.57 -0.83
N GLY A 162 -25.31 4.25 -0.62
CA GLY A 162 -24.48 3.98 0.55
C GLY A 162 -23.45 5.07 0.75
N ARG A 163 -22.84 5.08 1.92
CA ARG A 163 -21.73 5.95 2.28
C ARG A 163 -20.45 5.14 2.25
N ALA A 164 -19.44 5.64 1.54
CA ALA A 164 -18.15 4.99 1.46
C ALA A 164 -17.02 6.02 1.34
N GLN A 165 -15.84 5.62 1.75
CA GLN A 165 -14.59 6.26 1.37
C GLN A 165 -14.12 5.65 0.06
N MET A 166 -13.71 6.48 -0.89
CA MET A 166 -13.18 6.07 -2.17
C MET A 166 -11.90 6.80 -2.49
N THR A 167 -11.01 6.12 -3.20
CA THR A 167 -9.74 6.65 -3.67
C THR A 167 -9.73 6.64 -5.19
N ASP A 168 -9.71 7.82 -5.81
CA ASP A 168 -9.46 7.97 -7.26
C ASP A 168 -7.98 8.23 -7.46
N ILE A 169 -7.37 7.62 -8.47
CA ILE A 169 -5.95 7.79 -8.79
C ILE A 169 -5.73 8.04 -10.28
N ASP A 170 -4.80 8.98 -10.56
CA ASP A 170 -4.21 9.16 -11.88
C ASP A 170 -2.71 8.84 -11.77
N LEU A 171 -2.28 7.74 -12.40
CA LEU A 171 -0.88 7.31 -12.44
C LEU A 171 -0.22 7.80 -13.73
N LYS A 172 0.90 8.52 -13.59
CA LYS A 172 1.67 9.05 -14.73
C LYS A 172 3.17 8.86 -14.50
N PHE A 173 3.85 8.32 -15.51
CA PHE A 173 5.31 8.22 -15.52
C PHE A 173 5.92 9.51 -16.09
N THR A 174 6.82 10.14 -15.33
CA THR A 174 7.45 11.43 -15.67
C THR A 174 8.89 11.28 -16.13
N ALA A 175 9.53 10.16 -15.75
CA ALA A 175 10.87 9.76 -16.18
C ALA A 175 11.02 8.22 -16.01
N PRO A 176 12.08 7.59 -16.52
CA PRO A 176 12.36 6.18 -16.26
C PRO A 176 12.40 5.90 -14.76
N GLY A 177 11.54 4.99 -14.28
CA GLY A 177 11.44 4.63 -12.87
C GLY A 177 10.86 5.73 -11.95
N VAL A 178 10.37 6.85 -12.49
CA VAL A 178 9.74 7.92 -11.69
C VAL A 178 8.30 8.10 -12.14
N PHE A 179 7.38 8.09 -11.17
CA PHE A 179 5.96 8.27 -11.45
C PHE A 179 5.29 9.18 -10.42
N THR A 180 4.18 9.74 -10.82
CA THR A 180 3.31 10.55 -9.95
C THR A 180 1.96 9.88 -9.81
N LEU A 181 1.39 9.96 -8.60
CA LEU A 181 -0.01 9.68 -8.32
C LEU A 181 -0.69 11.00 -7.98
N ASP A 182 -1.69 11.38 -8.77
CA ASP A 182 -2.68 12.38 -8.35
C ASP A 182 -3.80 11.59 -7.66
N LYS A 183 -3.77 11.58 -6.33
CA LYS A 183 -4.63 10.75 -5.49
C LYS A 183 -5.69 11.62 -4.85
N THR A 184 -6.96 11.31 -5.10
CA THR A 184 -8.09 11.96 -4.46
C THR A 184 -8.82 10.97 -3.58
N VAL A 185 -8.76 11.17 -2.26
CA VAL A 185 -9.52 10.38 -1.28
C VAL A 185 -10.71 11.22 -0.82
N LYS A 186 -11.88 10.62 -0.84
CA LYS A 186 -13.13 11.31 -0.46
C LYS A 186 -14.09 10.35 0.23
N GLU A 187 -14.79 10.86 1.22
CA GLU A 187 -15.94 10.17 1.82
C GLU A 187 -17.23 10.85 1.34
N ALA A 188 -18.11 10.06 0.76
CA ALA A 188 -19.33 10.57 0.15
C ALA A 188 -20.51 9.61 0.28
N ASP A 189 -21.72 10.15 0.16
CA ASP A 189 -22.87 9.33 -0.17
C ASP A 189 -22.83 9.04 -1.67
N TRP A 190 -22.96 7.78 -2.04
CA TRP A 190 -22.88 7.28 -3.40
C TRP A 190 -24.21 6.72 -3.86
N GLN A 191 -24.53 6.92 -5.12
CA GLN A 191 -25.72 6.37 -5.75
C GLN A 191 -25.36 5.78 -7.10
N ARG A 192 -25.82 4.56 -7.39
CA ARG A 192 -25.74 3.97 -8.72
C ARG A 192 -26.83 4.58 -9.60
N ASP A 193 -26.50 4.92 -10.86
CA ASP A 193 -27.52 5.35 -11.82
C ASP A 193 -28.46 4.17 -12.16
N PRO A 194 -29.75 4.27 -11.84
CA PRO A 194 -30.71 3.18 -12.05
C PRO A 194 -30.99 2.88 -13.53
N ASN A 195 -30.66 3.81 -14.42
CA ASN A 195 -30.89 3.66 -15.86
C ASN A 195 -29.69 3.02 -16.57
N ASN A 196 -28.61 2.76 -15.84
CA ASN A 196 -27.40 2.14 -16.36
C ASN A 196 -27.02 0.98 -15.45
N GLU A 197 -27.28 -0.27 -15.87
CA GLU A 197 -26.98 -1.48 -15.10
C GLU A 197 -25.46 -1.63 -14.85
N ASP A 198 -24.62 -1.09 -15.77
CA ASP A 198 -23.18 -0.99 -15.62
C ASP A 198 -22.76 0.41 -15.13
N GLY A 199 -23.71 1.22 -14.63
CA GLY A 199 -23.53 2.62 -14.36
C GLY A 199 -22.49 2.91 -13.28
N GLU A 200 -21.60 3.84 -13.56
CA GLU A 200 -20.68 4.40 -12.58
C GLU A 200 -21.46 4.94 -11.38
N ARG A 201 -20.92 4.71 -10.21
CA ARG A 201 -21.44 5.28 -9.00
C ARG A 201 -21.11 6.76 -8.95
N GLN A 202 -22.09 7.58 -8.64
CA GLN A 202 -21.93 9.03 -8.55
C GLN A 202 -22.01 9.48 -7.08
N ALA A 203 -21.06 10.32 -6.68
CA ALA A 203 -21.11 10.97 -5.38
C ALA A 203 -22.25 11.99 -5.37
N THR A 204 -23.22 11.84 -4.47
CA THR A 204 -24.35 12.75 -4.30
C THR A 204 -24.11 13.78 -3.21
N LYS A 205 -23.30 13.46 -2.21
CA LYS A 205 -22.90 14.36 -1.15
C LYS A 205 -21.52 14.01 -0.64
N VAL A 206 -20.56 14.91 -0.79
CA VAL A 206 -19.19 14.76 -0.27
C VAL A 206 -19.13 15.33 1.15
N TYR A 207 -18.61 14.56 2.09
CA TYR A 207 -18.40 14.97 3.48
C TYR A 207 -17.04 15.59 3.70
N TRP A 208 -16.02 14.97 3.11
CA TRP A 208 -14.66 15.48 3.03
C TRP A 208 -13.95 14.96 1.78
N LEU A 209 -12.92 15.69 1.37
CA LEU A 209 -12.05 15.33 0.25
C LEU A 209 -10.64 15.82 0.54
N VAL A 210 -9.66 14.97 0.25
CA VAL A 210 -8.24 15.35 0.21
C VAL A 210 -7.66 14.90 -1.12
N GLN A 211 -7.04 15.83 -1.83
CA GLN A 211 -6.29 15.56 -3.06
C GLN A 211 -4.81 15.78 -2.78
N THR A 212 -3.99 14.80 -3.10
CA THR A 212 -2.53 14.87 -2.98
C THR A 212 -1.88 14.57 -4.32
N LEU A 213 -0.79 15.27 -4.60
CA LEU A 213 0.14 14.92 -5.67
C LEU A 213 1.37 14.28 -5.02
N GLU A 214 1.57 13.02 -5.28
CA GLU A 214 2.66 12.22 -4.75
C GLU A 214 3.65 11.88 -5.86
N THR A 215 4.94 11.96 -5.59
CA THR A 215 6.00 11.55 -6.52
C THR A 215 6.75 10.39 -5.91
N TYR A 216 6.95 9.36 -6.71
CA TYR A 216 7.66 8.14 -6.34
C TYR A 216 8.79 7.86 -7.32
N SER A 217 9.81 7.18 -6.81
CA SER A 217 10.87 6.58 -7.63
C SER A 217 11.07 5.11 -7.29
N VAL A 218 11.45 4.34 -8.30
CA VAL A 218 11.90 2.95 -8.11
C VAL A 218 13.41 2.95 -8.15
N ASP A 219 14.02 2.55 -7.05
CA ASP A 219 15.48 2.52 -6.92
C ASP A 219 16.13 1.30 -7.61
N GLY A 220 17.46 1.23 -7.60
CA GLY A 220 18.22 0.14 -8.22
C GLY A 220 18.05 -1.23 -7.55
N SER A 221 17.32 -1.32 -6.45
CA SER A 221 16.91 -2.58 -5.79
C SER A 221 15.45 -2.97 -6.10
N GLY A 222 14.74 -2.18 -6.90
CA GLY A 222 13.34 -2.38 -7.20
C GLY A 222 12.39 -1.96 -6.08
N HIS A 223 12.86 -1.09 -5.16
CA HIS A 223 12.04 -0.56 -4.08
C HIS A 223 11.35 0.75 -4.50
N ILE A 224 10.08 0.90 -4.14
CA ILE A 224 9.26 2.09 -4.39
C ILE A 224 9.43 3.07 -3.23
N ALA A 225 10.11 4.18 -3.47
CA ALA A 225 10.34 5.24 -2.50
C ALA A 225 9.40 6.44 -2.75
N LEU A 226 8.81 6.99 -1.70
CA LEU A 226 8.08 8.26 -1.76
C LEU A 226 9.08 9.41 -1.70
N ASP A 227 9.24 10.14 -2.81
CA ASP A 227 10.14 11.29 -2.92
C ASP A 227 9.51 12.58 -2.38
N SER A 228 8.23 12.78 -2.69
CA SER A 228 7.48 13.94 -2.20
C SER A 228 5.97 13.70 -2.18
N ARG A 229 5.29 14.34 -1.23
CA ARG A 229 3.83 14.44 -1.16
C ARG A 229 3.44 15.90 -0.99
N LYS A 230 2.48 16.36 -1.78
CA LYS A 230 1.92 17.70 -1.68
C LYS A 230 0.41 17.63 -1.65
N GLU A 231 -0.20 18.14 -0.58
CA GLU A 231 -1.65 18.36 -0.56
C GLU A 231 -2.00 19.48 -1.54
N VAL A 232 -2.87 19.17 -2.49
CA VAL A 232 -3.33 20.10 -3.54
C VAL A 232 -4.65 20.74 -3.15
N LYS A 233 -5.53 19.93 -2.52
CA LYS A 233 -6.87 20.38 -2.13
C LYS A 233 -7.30 19.64 -0.86
N ARG A 234 -8.01 20.37 0.02
CA ARG A 234 -8.71 19.80 1.19
C ARG A 234 -10.07 20.47 1.33
N GLU A 235 -11.11 19.68 1.46
CA GLU A 235 -12.47 20.10 1.76
C GLU A 235 -13.01 19.29 2.93
N GLY A 236 -13.68 19.92 3.86
CA GLY A 236 -14.18 19.28 5.07
C GLY A 236 -13.07 18.85 6.04
N THR A 237 -13.40 17.92 6.91
CA THR A 237 -12.46 17.36 7.90
C THR A 237 -12.44 15.85 7.72
N PRO A 238 -11.33 15.28 7.24
CA PRO A 238 -11.18 13.83 7.16
C PRO A 238 -11.40 13.17 8.52
N ASN A 239 -11.79 11.91 8.50
CA ASN A 239 -11.90 11.12 9.71
C ASN A 239 -10.51 10.74 10.26
N GLU A 240 -10.48 10.26 11.50
CA GLU A 240 -9.24 9.87 12.19
C GLU A 240 -8.59 8.64 11.51
N GLU A 241 -9.37 7.84 10.82
CA GLU A 241 -8.90 6.67 10.06
C GLU A 241 -8.04 7.09 8.87
N TYR A 242 -8.49 8.05 8.06
CA TYR A 242 -7.71 8.60 6.96
C TYR A 242 -6.36 9.18 7.45
N GLU A 243 -6.38 9.98 8.51
CA GLU A 243 -5.14 10.59 9.03
C GLU A 243 -4.17 9.53 9.58
N SER A 244 -4.68 8.46 10.17
CA SER A 244 -3.86 7.36 10.67
C SER A 244 -3.32 6.46 9.54
N SER A 245 -4.13 6.16 8.52
CA SER A 245 -3.68 5.36 7.37
C SER A 245 -2.57 6.08 6.60
N THR A 246 -2.70 7.39 6.35
CA THR A 246 -1.65 8.19 5.70
C THR A 246 -0.30 8.10 6.45
N ALA A 247 -0.32 8.19 7.78
CA ALA A 247 0.91 8.08 8.57
C ALA A 247 1.52 6.66 8.53
N ILE A 248 0.69 5.64 8.38
CA ILE A 248 1.11 4.24 8.25
C ILE A 248 1.65 3.97 6.84
N ASP A 249 1.01 4.50 5.80
CA ASP A 249 1.48 4.43 4.42
C ASP A 249 2.91 4.98 4.26
N ASP A 250 3.23 6.07 4.97
CA ASP A 250 4.59 6.62 5.00
C ASP A 250 5.62 5.62 5.56
N LEU A 251 5.23 4.80 6.52
CA LEU A 251 6.09 3.72 7.04
C LEU A 251 6.22 2.56 6.04
N ALA A 252 5.15 2.24 5.33
CA ALA A 252 5.15 1.21 4.30
C ALA A 252 6.08 1.59 3.14
N ARG A 253 6.35 2.88 2.93
CA ARG A 253 7.29 3.37 1.90
C ARG A 253 8.76 3.39 2.33
N LEU A 254 9.09 2.89 3.50
CA LEU A 254 10.48 2.60 3.87
C LEU A 254 10.91 1.26 3.25
N PRO A 255 12.21 1.10 2.90
CA PRO A 255 12.71 -0.17 2.37
C PRO A 255 12.30 -1.36 3.23
N MET A 256 11.87 -2.47 2.59
CA MET A 256 11.49 -3.71 3.30
C MET A 256 12.63 -4.25 4.19
N SER A 257 13.88 -3.94 3.83
CA SER A 257 15.08 -4.26 4.61
C SER A 257 15.33 -3.32 5.78
N ASP A 258 14.57 -2.20 5.90
CA ASP A 258 14.75 -1.25 7.01
C ASP A 258 14.23 -1.85 8.31
N ALA A 259 15.14 -2.37 9.13
CA ALA A 259 14.81 -2.94 10.43
C ALA A 259 14.13 -1.94 11.39
N THR A 260 14.18 -0.64 11.10
CA THR A 260 13.55 0.40 11.94
C THR A 260 12.05 0.56 11.66
N ARG A 261 11.49 -0.08 10.63
CA ARG A 261 10.05 0.00 10.31
C ARG A 261 9.17 -0.39 11.50
N ILE A 262 9.53 -1.50 12.17
CA ILE A 262 8.75 -2.01 13.30
C ILE A 262 8.88 -1.09 14.52
N ASP A 263 10.08 -0.54 14.78
CA ASP A 263 10.29 0.44 15.84
C ASP A 263 9.43 1.68 15.62
N LYS A 264 9.43 2.20 14.39
CA LYS A 264 8.63 3.38 14.00
C LYS A 264 7.13 3.10 14.12
N LEU A 265 6.68 1.91 13.71
CA LEU A 265 5.27 1.51 13.84
C LEU A 265 4.87 1.40 15.32
N ASN A 266 5.71 0.80 16.16
CA ASN A 266 5.47 0.70 17.60
C ASN A 266 5.34 2.09 18.25
N ASP A 267 6.24 3.01 17.91
CA ASP A 267 6.20 4.40 18.39
C ASP A 267 4.97 5.15 17.89
N LEU A 268 4.61 4.98 16.62
CA LEU A 268 3.45 5.61 15.99
C LEU A 268 2.16 5.10 16.64
N ALA A 269 2.00 3.79 16.79
CA ALA A 269 0.85 3.17 17.45
C ALA A 269 0.69 3.65 18.90
N GLY A 270 1.81 3.75 19.64
CA GLY A 270 1.80 4.31 21.00
C GLY A 270 1.34 5.77 21.06
N LYS A 271 1.80 6.61 20.14
CA LYS A 271 1.38 8.01 20.03
C LYS A 271 -0.09 8.13 19.64
N MET A 272 -0.57 7.34 18.69
CA MET A 272 -1.99 7.32 18.29
C MET A 272 -2.87 6.90 19.47
N LYS A 273 -2.53 5.81 20.16
CA LYS A 273 -3.26 5.34 21.34
C LYS A 273 -3.31 6.40 22.44
N GLN A 274 -2.23 7.11 22.69
CA GLN A 274 -2.16 8.20 23.67
C GLN A 274 -3.03 9.41 23.26
N THR A 275 -3.04 9.75 21.97
CA THR A 275 -3.73 10.93 21.46
C THR A 275 -5.24 10.71 21.35
N LEU A 276 -5.65 9.55 20.84
CA LEU A 276 -7.06 9.22 20.59
C LEU A 276 -7.78 8.69 21.86
N GLY A 277 -7.02 8.09 22.77
CA GLY A 277 -7.55 7.30 23.88
C GLY A 277 -7.89 5.86 23.43
N GLU A 278 -8.03 4.96 24.41
CA GLU A 278 -8.14 3.52 24.20
C GLU A 278 -9.29 3.14 23.24
N GLN A 279 -10.50 3.67 23.49
CA GLN A 279 -11.69 3.28 22.72
C GLN A 279 -11.59 3.71 21.26
N LYS A 280 -11.32 4.98 21.00
CA LYS A 280 -11.23 5.49 19.63
C LYS A 280 -10.06 4.89 18.85
N TYR A 281 -8.96 4.60 19.54
CA TYR A 281 -7.84 3.91 18.94
C TYR A 281 -8.24 2.48 18.52
N ALA A 282 -8.95 1.76 19.37
CA ALA A 282 -9.40 0.40 19.08
C ALA A 282 -10.43 0.34 17.95
N ASP A 283 -11.31 1.35 17.86
CA ASP A 283 -12.40 1.39 16.88
C ASP A 283 -11.97 1.90 15.48
N GLY A 284 -10.71 2.36 15.32
CA GLY A 284 -10.24 2.94 14.06
C GLY A 284 -8.75 2.71 13.82
N ALA A 285 -7.89 3.62 14.27
CA ALA A 285 -6.44 3.59 14.03
C ALA A 285 -5.77 2.24 14.38
N GLY A 286 -6.31 1.50 15.34
CA GLY A 286 -5.83 0.18 15.72
C GLY A 286 -5.95 -0.86 14.60
N TYR A 287 -6.98 -0.78 13.76
CA TYR A 287 -7.13 -1.65 12.59
C TYR A 287 -6.04 -1.38 11.56
N ASN A 288 -5.77 -0.11 11.27
CA ASN A 288 -4.69 0.27 10.34
C ASN A 288 -3.32 -0.19 10.86
N VAL A 289 -3.08 -0.12 12.18
CA VAL A 289 -1.86 -0.66 12.80
C VAL A 289 -1.80 -2.19 12.67
N MET A 290 -2.92 -2.90 12.83
CA MET A 290 -2.96 -4.35 12.61
C MET A 290 -2.62 -4.73 11.18
N SER A 291 -3.20 -4.04 10.19
CA SER A 291 -2.89 -4.26 8.77
C SER A 291 -1.39 -4.02 8.49
N ALA A 292 -0.84 -2.91 8.98
CA ALA A 292 0.59 -2.61 8.83
C ALA A 292 1.51 -3.67 9.48
N ILE A 293 1.12 -4.22 10.63
CA ILE A 293 1.86 -5.31 11.28
C ILE A 293 1.85 -6.56 10.40
N VAL A 294 0.70 -6.90 9.81
CA VAL A 294 0.60 -8.07 8.92
C VAL A 294 1.45 -7.85 7.67
N GLU A 295 1.44 -6.67 7.06
CA GLU A 295 2.27 -6.35 5.89
C GLU A 295 3.77 -6.43 6.20
N ILE A 296 4.22 -5.82 7.31
CA ILE A 296 5.63 -5.87 7.73
C ILE A 296 6.04 -7.31 8.04
N PHE A 297 5.17 -8.07 8.71
CA PHE A 297 5.38 -9.49 8.96
C PHE A 297 5.49 -10.27 7.65
N ALA A 298 4.54 -10.09 6.73
CA ALA A 298 4.49 -10.78 5.45
C ALA A 298 5.73 -10.52 4.59
N SER A 299 6.27 -9.29 4.65
CA SER A 299 7.45 -8.92 3.87
C SER A 299 8.74 -9.59 4.38
N ASN A 300 8.89 -9.82 5.70
CA ASN A 300 10.06 -10.50 6.26
C ASN A 300 9.76 -11.11 7.64
N PRO A 301 9.14 -12.31 7.70
CA PRO A 301 8.74 -12.93 8.95
C PRO A 301 9.91 -13.17 9.93
N ASP A 302 11.09 -13.61 9.42
CA ASP A 302 12.25 -13.89 10.29
C ASP A 302 12.76 -12.61 10.96
N ALA A 303 12.91 -11.50 10.21
CA ALA A 303 13.30 -10.22 10.77
C ALA A 303 12.28 -9.67 11.78
N PHE A 304 10.98 -9.85 11.50
CA PHE A 304 9.90 -9.45 12.40
C PHE A 304 9.97 -10.24 13.73
N PHE A 305 10.13 -11.54 13.67
CA PHE A 305 10.27 -12.39 14.87
C PHE A 305 11.55 -12.08 15.65
N GLN A 306 12.66 -11.80 14.96
CA GLN A 306 13.90 -11.36 15.61
C GLN A 306 13.70 -10.06 16.37
N TRP A 307 12.95 -9.11 15.79
CA TRP A 307 12.61 -7.85 16.45
C TRP A 307 11.79 -8.11 17.73
N ILE A 308 10.72 -8.94 17.65
CA ILE A 308 9.91 -9.31 18.83
C ILE A 308 10.78 -9.91 19.94
N TYR A 309 11.67 -10.83 19.58
CA TYR A 309 12.52 -11.49 20.56
C TYR A 309 13.52 -10.54 21.21
N LYS A 310 14.11 -9.62 20.44
CA LYS A 310 15.06 -8.62 20.97
C LYS A 310 14.37 -7.58 21.85
N ASN A 311 13.17 -7.21 21.52
CA ASN A 311 12.40 -6.16 22.21
C ASN A 311 11.34 -6.72 23.16
N ARG A 312 11.50 -7.94 23.64
CA ARG A 312 10.48 -8.66 24.43
C ARG A 312 10.00 -7.95 25.70
N ASP A 313 10.78 -6.99 26.20
CA ASP A 313 10.44 -6.20 27.38
C ASP A 313 9.64 -4.91 27.04
N SER A 314 9.53 -4.55 25.73
CA SER A 314 8.92 -3.31 25.25
C SER A 314 8.01 -3.49 24.03
N ASN A 315 7.78 -4.70 23.56
CA ASN A 315 7.02 -5.01 22.35
C ASN A 315 5.51 -5.19 22.56
N GLY A 316 5.00 -4.95 23.76
CA GLY A 316 3.65 -5.33 24.18
C GLY A 316 2.55 -4.86 23.24
N LEU A 317 2.66 -3.65 22.68
CA LEU A 317 1.65 -3.11 21.76
C LEU A 317 1.66 -3.85 20.41
N ILE A 318 2.84 -4.10 19.83
CA ILE A 318 2.96 -4.85 18.57
C ILE A 318 2.47 -6.30 18.76
N VAL A 319 2.81 -6.93 19.88
CA VAL A 319 2.36 -8.30 20.21
C VAL A 319 0.84 -8.34 20.42
N GLU A 320 0.25 -7.33 21.08
CA GLU A 320 -1.19 -7.21 21.25
C GLU A 320 -1.92 -7.16 19.89
N HIS A 321 -1.43 -6.33 18.97
CA HIS A 321 -2.04 -6.21 17.65
C HIS A 321 -1.79 -7.45 16.78
N LEU A 322 -0.62 -8.06 16.87
CA LEU A 322 -0.34 -9.33 16.20
C LEU A 322 -1.28 -10.45 16.67
N GLN A 323 -1.52 -10.53 17.98
CA GLN A 323 -2.50 -11.46 18.53
C GLN A 323 -3.90 -11.16 18.01
N LYS A 324 -4.34 -9.91 18.03
CA LYS A 324 -5.63 -9.49 17.49
C LYS A 324 -5.75 -9.82 15.99
N SER A 325 -4.67 -9.62 15.22
CA SER A 325 -4.65 -9.98 13.80
C SER A 325 -4.93 -11.46 13.57
N ILE A 326 -4.41 -12.34 14.43
CA ILE A 326 -4.69 -13.78 14.35
C ILE A 326 -6.11 -14.08 14.85
N THR A 327 -6.53 -13.48 15.95
CA THR A 327 -7.86 -13.71 16.57
C THR A 327 -8.99 -13.29 15.63
N HIS A 328 -8.85 -12.15 14.95
CA HIS A 328 -9.83 -11.62 14.00
C HIS A 328 -9.59 -12.07 12.54
N SER A 329 -8.72 -13.05 12.37
CA SER A 329 -8.49 -13.67 11.06
C SER A 329 -7.85 -12.77 9.97
N TYR A 330 -7.22 -11.66 10.34
CA TYR A 330 -6.38 -10.87 9.42
C TYR A 330 -5.05 -11.53 9.08
N LEU A 331 -4.60 -12.46 9.93
CA LEU A 331 -3.40 -13.26 9.74
C LEU A 331 -3.71 -14.72 10.05
N SER A 332 -3.57 -15.60 9.06
CA SER A 332 -3.79 -17.03 9.24
C SER A 332 -2.85 -17.62 10.31
N LYS A 333 -3.43 -18.26 11.32
CA LYS A 333 -2.65 -18.96 12.37
C LYS A 333 -1.76 -20.04 11.79
N THR A 334 -2.23 -20.77 10.78
CA THR A 334 -1.46 -21.83 10.12
C THR A 334 -0.21 -21.24 9.46
N VAL A 335 -0.37 -20.16 8.70
CA VAL A 335 0.73 -19.49 8.01
C VAL A 335 1.72 -18.88 9.01
N PHE A 336 1.22 -18.30 10.10
CA PHE A 336 2.04 -17.78 11.18
C PHE A 336 2.89 -18.90 11.83
N ASP A 337 2.29 -20.07 12.12
CA ASP A 337 3.00 -21.22 12.69
C ASP A 337 4.02 -21.82 11.73
N GLU A 338 3.72 -21.84 10.43
CA GLU A 338 4.68 -22.26 9.40
C GLU A 338 5.89 -21.32 9.36
N ALA A 339 5.67 -20.00 9.39
CA ALA A 339 6.75 -19.02 9.46
C ALA A 339 7.62 -19.21 10.71
N ILE A 340 7.02 -19.47 11.89
CA ILE A 340 7.78 -19.84 13.10
C ILE A 340 8.65 -21.07 12.83
N SER A 341 8.11 -22.09 12.16
CA SER A 341 8.84 -23.34 11.92
C SER A 341 10.10 -23.16 11.07
N GLN A 342 10.10 -22.16 10.20
CA GLN A 342 11.17 -21.80 9.28
C GLN A 342 12.25 -20.90 9.91
N MET A 343 12.03 -20.37 11.11
CA MET A 343 13.01 -19.50 11.79
C MET A 343 14.36 -20.20 11.98
N THR A 344 15.43 -19.48 11.70
CA THR A 344 16.81 -19.95 11.84
C THR A 344 17.31 -19.87 13.30
N ASP A 345 16.95 -18.81 14.03
CA ASP A 345 17.29 -18.62 15.44
C ASP A 345 16.38 -19.47 16.34
N LYS A 346 16.94 -20.53 16.90
CA LYS A 346 16.19 -21.48 17.72
C LYS A 346 15.75 -20.93 19.09
N ALA A 347 16.45 -19.92 19.62
CA ALA A 347 16.06 -19.28 20.88
C ALA A 347 14.86 -18.35 20.64
N ALA A 348 14.90 -17.53 19.57
CA ALA A 348 13.79 -16.73 19.15
C ALA A 348 12.59 -17.60 18.76
N GLN A 349 12.78 -18.64 17.97
CA GLN A 349 11.74 -19.60 17.58
C GLN A 349 11.01 -20.17 18.80
N LYS A 350 11.76 -20.65 19.79
CA LYS A 350 11.17 -21.19 21.01
C LYS A 350 10.36 -20.14 21.76
N TYR A 351 10.91 -18.93 21.92
CA TYR A 351 10.23 -17.83 22.60
C TYR A 351 8.91 -17.50 21.91
N ILE A 352 8.91 -17.27 20.58
CA ILE A 352 7.73 -16.94 19.80
C ILE A 352 6.67 -18.04 19.92
N LYS A 353 7.08 -19.31 19.78
CA LYS A 353 6.19 -20.46 19.90
C LYS A 353 5.54 -20.56 21.29
N ASP A 354 6.33 -20.35 22.34
CA ASP A 354 5.84 -20.48 23.72
C ASP A 354 4.79 -19.40 24.03
N PHE A 355 5.01 -18.14 23.65
CA PHE A 355 4.06 -17.07 23.98
C PHE A 355 2.81 -17.07 23.08
N SER A 356 2.90 -17.54 21.82
CA SER A 356 1.78 -17.60 20.89
C SER A 356 0.98 -18.90 20.93
N ALA A 357 1.35 -19.86 21.80
CA ALA A 357 0.75 -21.19 21.86
C ALA A 357 -0.77 -21.19 22.14
N GLY A 358 -1.27 -20.17 22.82
CA GLY A 358 -2.69 -20.02 23.16
C GLY A 358 -3.51 -19.17 22.16
N TRP A 359 -2.89 -18.66 21.11
CA TRP A 359 -3.58 -17.82 20.14
C TRP A 359 -4.42 -18.69 19.20
N GLN A 360 -5.68 -18.37 19.06
CA GLN A 360 -6.62 -19.08 18.20
C GLN A 360 -7.52 -18.04 17.48
N PRO A 361 -7.93 -18.27 16.22
CA PRO A 361 -9.00 -17.54 15.58
C PRO A 361 -10.32 -17.71 16.37
N GLU A 362 -11.12 -16.65 16.44
CA GLU A 362 -12.47 -16.67 17.04
C GLU A 362 -13.49 -17.37 16.17
#